data_4a60b47e8c94be23ec940816fc1a2d6b
#
_entry.id   4a60b47e8c94be23ec940816fc1a2d6b
#
_cell.length_a   1.000
_cell.length_b   1.000
_cell.length_c   1.000
_cell.angle_alpha   90.00
_cell.angle_beta   90.00
_cell.angle_gamma   90.00
#
_symmetry.space_group_name_H-M   'P 1'
#
loop_
_entity.id
_entity.type
_entity.pdbx_description
1 polymer ?
#
loop_
_entity_poly.entity_id
_entity_poly.type
_entity_poly.pdbx_seq_one_letter_code
_entity_poly.pdbx_strand_id
1 'polypeptide(L)'
;MVERDVVLAKAATVERCLARVAEVRARPAGALLPVDIDDIVVLNVTRAVQATADLAAHVVAAEGYGLPDSLAASFTLLESHGVIDAELATKMRQAMGFRNVAVHAYEAVDPRIVEAIASHRIEDLRRFAARMVAKYAP
;
A
#
# COMPACT_ATOMS: atom_id res chain seq x y z
N MET A 1 -15.54 9.10 -13.97
CA MET A 1 -15.35 7.70 -14.38
C MET A 1 -13.95 7.22 -14.02
N VAL A 2 -13.82 6.04 -13.46
CA VAL A 2 -12.52 5.48 -13.09
C VAL A 2 -11.73 5.15 -14.37
N GLU A 3 -10.49 5.64 -14.45
CA GLU A 3 -9.64 5.41 -15.61
C GLU A 3 -8.89 4.10 -15.49
N ARG A 4 -9.11 3.20 -16.43
CA ARG A 4 -8.50 1.87 -16.47
C ARG A 4 -6.97 1.93 -16.43
N ASP A 5 -6.37 2.84 -17.19
CA ASP A 5 -4.91 2.96 -17.26
C ASP A 5 -4.29 3.40 -15.92
N VAL A 6 -4.97 4.26 -15.18
CA VAL A 6 -4.53 4.68 -13.84
C VAL A 6 -4.56 3.49 -12.89
N VAL A 7 -5.66 2.71 -12.91
CA VAL A 7 -5.81 1.52 -12.06
C VAL A 7 -4.69 0.53 -12.34
N LEU A 8 -4.44 0.21 -13.61
CA LEU A 8 -3.40 -0.74 -14.00
C LEU A 8 -2.00 -0.25 -13.65
N ALA A 9 -1.72 1.04 -13.84
CA ALA A 9 -0.41 1.62 -13.53
C ALA A 9 -0.11 1.56 -12.03
N LYS A 10 -1.08 1.93 -11.19
CA LYS A 10 -0.90 1.90 -9.74
C LYS A 10 -0.81 0.48 -9.20
N ALA A 11 -1.61 -0.44 -9.72
CA ALA A 11 -1.52 -1.86 -9.36
C ALA A 11 -0.16 -2.45 -9.75
N ALA A 12 0.36 -2.10 -10.92
CA ALA A 12 1.69 -2.55 -11.35
C ALA A 12 2.79 -2.01 -10.44
N THR A 13 2.68 -0.77 -9.97
CA THR A 13 3.62 -0.20 -9.00
C THR A 13 3.60 -0.98 -7.69
N VAL A 14 2.41 -1.31 -7.18
CA VAL A 14 2.27 -2.12 -5.97
C VAL A 14 2.98 -3.46 -6.15
N GLU A 15 2.68 -4.19 -7.22
CA GLU A 15 3.29 -5.51 -7.47
C GLU A 15 4.81 -5.42 -7.60
N ARG A 16 5.33 -4.44 -8.33
CA ARG A 16 6.77 -4.28 -8.51
C ARG A 16 7.49 -4.00 -7.19
N CYS A 17 6.93 -3.14 -6.36
CA CYS A 17 7.52 -2.82 -5.06
C CYS A 17 7.47 -4.01 -4.10
N LEU A 18 6.35 -4.74 -4.08
CA LEU A 18 6.23 -5.92 -3.23
C LEU A 18 7.13 -7.08 -3.70
N ALA A 19 7.31 -7.23 -5.01
CA ALA A 19 8.25 -8.21 -5.56
C ALA A 19 9.69 -7.90 -5.12
N ARG A 20 10.07 -6.62 -5.09
CA ARG A 20 11.39 -6.21 -4.62
C ARG A 20 11.61 -6.53 -3.14
N VAL A 21 10.60 -6.31 -2.31
CA VAL A 21 10.65 -6.67 -0.89
C VAL A 21 10.87 -8.18 -0.73
N ALA A 22 10.10 -8.98 -1.45
CA ALA A 22 10.22 -10.44 -1.38
C ALA A 22 11.60 -10.92 -1.86
N GLU A 23 12.13 -10.35 -2.93
CA GLU A 23 13.45 -10.68 -3.45
C GLU A 23 14.55 -10.40 -2.43
N VAL A 24 14.53 -9.22 -1.82
CA VAL A 24 15.56 -8.82 -0.85
C VAL A 24 15.51 -9.70 0.40
N ARG A 25 14.30 -10.02 0.89
CA ARG A 25 14.12 -10.85 2.08
C ARG A 25 14.46 -12.32 1.84
N ALA A 26 14.43 -12.78 0.58
CA ALA A 26 14.78 -14.15 0.22
C ALA A 26 16.29 -14.35 0.01
N ARG A 27 17.10 -13.29 0.04
CA ARG A 27 18.54 -13.41 -0.14
C ARG A 27 19.20 -14.15 1.02
N PRO A 28 20.29 -14.91 0.76
CA PRO A 28 21.05 -15.60 1.82
C PRO A 28 21.55 -14.61 2.87
N ALA A 29 21.64 -15.08 4.12
CA ALA A 29 22.21 -14.30 5.20
C ALA A 29 23.62 -13.83 4.85
N GLY A 30 23.90 -12.54 5.03
CA GLY A 30 25.20 -11.94 4.73
C GLY A 30 25.37 -11.45 3.29
N ALA A 31 24.43 -11.71 2.38
CA ALA A 31 24.48 -11.20 1.02
C ALA A 31 24.30 -9.68 0.95
N LEU A 32 23.55 -9.11 1.91
CA LEU A 32 23.38 -7.68 2.09
C LEU A 32 23.54 -7.33 3.55
N LEU A 33 23.94 -6.08 3.84
CA LEU A 33 23.96 -5.60 5.21
C LEU A 33 22.52 -5.48 5.74
N PRO A 34 22.27 -5.78 7.03
CA PRO A 34 20.92 -5.62 7.60
C PRO A 34 20.32 -4.23 7.41
N VAL A 35 21.12 -3.17 7.53
CA VAL A 35 20.66 -1.80 7.31
C VAL A 35 20.21 -1.57 5.87
N ASP A 36 20.88 -2.18 4.90
CA ASP A 36 20.52 -2.05 3.49
C ASP A 36 19.20 -2.78 3.22
N ILE A 37 19.00 -3.94 3.83
CA ILE A 37 17.72 -4.68 3.73
C ILE A 37 16.59 -3.83 4.28
N ASP A 38 16.75 -3.25 5.47
CA ASP A 38 15.73 -2.41 6.09
C ASP A 38 15.41 -1.19 5.22
N ASP A 39 16.43 -0.52 4.68
CA ASP A 39 16.24 0.65 3.82
C ASP A 39 15.46 0.29 2.55
N ILE A 40 15.81 -0.82 1.90
CA ILE A 40 15.11 -1.27 0.69
C ILE A 40 13.67 -1.64 1.00
N VAL A 41 13.43 -2.35 2.11
CA VAL A 41 12.09 -2.76 2.52
C VAL A 41 11.24 -1.53 2.83
N VAL A 42 11.72 -0.60 3.65
CA VAL A 42 10.98 0.62 3.99
C VAL A 42 10.63 1.43 2.75
N LEU A 43 11.59 1.63 1.85
CA LEU A 43 11.37 2.38 0.62
C LEU A 43 10.27 1.75 -0.23
N ASN A 44 10.34 0.44 -0.46
CA ASN A 44 9.41 -0.23 -1.35
C ASN A 44 8.02 -0.41 -0.73
N VAL A 45 7.94 -0.69 0.57
CA VAL A 45 6.65 -0.74 1.27
C VAL A 45 6.00 0.64 1.26
N THR A 46 6.76 1.70 1.51
CA THR A 46 6.25 3.08 1.48
C THR A 46 5.71 3.44 0.09
N ARG A 47 6.42 3.07 -0.96
CA ARG A 47 5.97 3.28 -2.35
C ARG A 47 4.70 2.49 -2.67
N ALA A 48 4.63 1.24 -2.23
CA ALA A 48 3.44 0.42 -2.44
C ALA A 48 2.23 1.00 -1.71
N VAL A 49 2.40 1.41 -0.46
CA VAL A 49 1.35 2.06 0.32
C VAL A 49 0.89 3.35 -0.36
N GLN A 50 1.81 4.18 -0.82
CA GLN A 50 1.47 5.41 -1.53
C GLN A 50 0.69 5.13 -2.82
N ALA A 51 1.08 4.11 -3.58
CA ALA A 51 0.36 3.73 -4.80
C ALA A 51 -1.07 3.28 -4.50
N THR A 52 -1.30 2.54 -3.40
CA THR A 52 -2.67 2.18 -2.99
C THR A 52 -3.45 3.42 -2.55
N ALA A 53 -2.83 4.37 -1.87
CA ALA A 53 -3.47 5.62 -1.48
C ALA A 53 -3.88 6.44 -2.72
N ASP A 54 -3.00 6.54 -3.70
CA ASP A 54 -3.29 7.25 -4.95
C ASP A 54 -4.43 6.58 -5.71
N LEU A 55 -4.43 5.26 -5.74
CA LEU A 55 -5.49 4.49 -6.40
C LEU A 55 -6.83 4.69 -5.70
N ALA A 56 -6.87 4.63 -4.37
CA ALA A 56 -8.08 4.88 -3.60
C ALA A 56 -8.61 6.30 -3.85
N ALA A 57 -7.74 7.30 -3.83
CA ALA A 57 -8.11 8.69 -4.08
C ALA A 57 -8.67 8.88 -5.50
N HIS A 58 -8.07 8.23 -6.49
CA HIS A 58 -8.56 8.28 -7.87
C HIS A 58 -9.98 7.73 -7.98
N VAL A 59 -10.25 6.57 -7.39
CA VAL A 59 -11.58 5.96 -7.43
C VAL A 59 -12.60 6.83 -6.71
N VAL A 60 -12.27 7.32 -5.52
CA VAL A 60 -13.16 8.20 -4.74
C VAL A 60 -13.54 9.44 -5.54
N ALA A 61 -12.57 10.09 -6.18
CA ALA A 61 -12.81 11.29 -6.98
C ALA A 61 -13.62 10.97 -8.24
N ALA A 62 -13.24 9.92 -8.96
CA ALA A 62 -13.90 9.54 -10.22
C ALA A 62 -15.36 9.13 -10.02
N GLU A 63 -15.66 8.47 -8.90
CA GLU A 63 -17.01 8.01 -8.57
C GLU A 63 -17.83 9.04 -7.80
N GLY A 64 -17.23 10.15 -7.39
CA GLY A 64 -17.92 11.19 -6.64
C GLY A 64 -18.29 10.77 -5.23
N TYR A 65 -17.46 9.97 -4.56
CA TYR A 65 -17.76 9.43 -3.22
C TYR A 65 -17.50 10.43 -2.08
N GLY A 66 -16.94 11.57 -2.37
CA GLY A 66 -16.71 12.61 -1.38
C GLY A 66 -15.29 13.19 -1.47
N LEU A 67 -14.96 14.04 -0.48
CA LEU A 67 -13.66 14.70 -0.38
C LEU A 67 -12.96 14.16 0.87
N PRO A 68 -12.03 13.22 0.72
CA PRO A 68 -11.29 12.71 1.89
C PRO A 68 -10.36 13.78 2.46
N ASP A 69 -10.29 13.87 3.78
CA ASP A 69 -9.41 14.80 4.48
C ASP A 69 -8.09 14.17 4.92
N SER A 70 -7.90 12.89 4.61
CA SER A 70 -6.67 12.14 4.90
C SER A 70 -6.52 10.97 3.94
N LEU A 71 -5.34 10.36 3.91
CA LEU A 71 -5.14 9.14 3.12
C LEU A 71 -6.06 8.02 3.61
N ALA A 72 -6.22 7.87 4.92
CA ALA A 72 -7.06 6.85 5.51
C ALA A 72 -8.54 7.06 5.18
N ALA A 73 -9.00 8.30 5.07
CA ALA A 73 -10.40 8.63 4.80
C ALA A 73 -10.88 8.11 3.44
N SER A 74 -10.00 8.00 2.45
CA SER A 74 -10.36 7.42 1.15
C SER A 74 -10.85 5.98 1.31
N PHE A 75 -10.21 5.19 2.16
CA PHE A 75 -10.62 3.79 2.39
C PHE A 75 -11.94 3.71 3.14
N THR A 76 -12.22 4.65 4.05
CA THR A 76 -13.52 4.74 4.71
C THR A 76 -14.63 5.01 3.70
N LEU A 77 -14.39 5.90 2.73
CA LEU A 77 -15.35 6.19 1.68
C LEU A 77 -15.58 4.98 0.76
N LEU A 78 -14.51 4.26 0.39
CA LEU A 78 -14.64 3.04 -0.40
C LEU A 78 -15.44 1.97 0.35
N GLU A 79 -15.22 1.81 1.64
CA GLU A 79 -15.97 0.89 2.48
C GLU A 79 -17.47 1.26 2.50
N SER A 80 -17.78 2.53 2.74
CA SER A 80 -19.17 2.99 2.85
C SER A 80 -19.95 2.82 1.53
N HIS A 81 -19.28 2.77 0.40
CA HIS A 81 -19.90 2.53 -0.90
C HIS A 81 -19.77 1.07 -1.38
N GLY A 82 -19.37 0.18 -0.51
CA GLY A 82 -19.33 -1.26 -0.80
C GLY A 82 -18.22 -1.71 -1.75
N VAL A 83 -17.22 -0.85 -2.02
CA VAL A 83 -16.12 -1.20 -2.92
C VAL A 83 -15.17 -2.20 -2.28
N ILE A 84 -14.93 -2.04 -0.98
CA ILE A 84 -14.13 -2.95 -0.17
C ILE A 84 -14.90 -3.27 1.12
N ASP A 85 -14.58 -4.41 1.75
CA ASP A 85 -15.20 -4.78 3.00
C ASP A 85 -14.53 -4.09 4.21
N ALA A 86 -15.16 -4.22 5.38
CA ALA A 86 -14.68 -3.57 6.61
C ALA A 86 -13.30 -4.07 7.04
N GLU A 87 -13.03 -5.36 6.86
CA GLU A 87 -11.72 -5.94 7.20
C GLU A 87 -10.60 -5.32 6.38
N LEU A 88 -10.75 -5.30 5.06
CA LEU A 88 -9.74 -4.73 4.16
C LEU A 88 -9.58 -3.23 4.39
N ALA A 89 -10.68 -2.51 4.58
CA ALA A 89 -10.64 -1.08 4.86
C ALA A 89 -9.85 -0.78 6.13
N THR A 90 -10.07 -1.54 7.20
CA THR A 90 -9.33 -1.39 8.46
C THR A 90 -7.83 -1.60 8.26
N LYS A 91 -7.46 -2.65 7.53
CA LYS A 91 -6.05 -2.96 7.26
C LYS A 91 -5.40 -1.89 6.40
N MET A 92 -6.11 -1.36 5.41
CA MET A 92 -5.58 -0.29 4.57
C MET A 92 -5.41 1.02 5.34
N ARG A 93 -6.33 1.35 6.25
CA ARG A 93 -6.16 2.52 7.13
C ARG A 93 -4.93 2.38 8.03
N GLN A 94 -4.66 1.18 8.55
CA GLN A 94 -3.44 0.90 9.33
C GLN A 94 -2.17 1.07 8.49
N ALA A 95 -2.20 0.64 7.23
CA ALA A 95 -1.09 0.82 6.31
C ALA A 95 -0.79 2.31 6.05
N MET A 96 -1.82 3.15 5.99
CA MET A 96 -1.63 4.60 5.84
C MET A 96 -0.91 5.20 7.06
N GLY A 97 -1.18 4.68 8.26
CA GLY A 97 -0.46 5.08 9.48
C GLY A 97 1.04 4.79 9.37
N PHE A 98 1.42 3.63 8.87
CA PHE A 98 2.83 3.31 8.63
C PHE A 98 3.48 4.29 7.64
N ARG A 99 2.82 4.59 6.53
CA ARG A 99 3.34 5.53 5.52
C ARG A 99 3.61 6.89 6.16
N ASN A 100 2.70 7.38 7.01
CA ASN A 100 2.88 8.67 7.66
C ASN A 100 4.10 8.67 8.58
N VAL A 101 4.31 7.61 9.35
CA VAL A 101 5.50 7.47 10.20
C VAL A 101 6.77 7.39 9.35
N ALA A 102 6.78 6.57 8.31
CA ALA A 102 7.96 6.40 7.45
C ALA A 102 8.39 7.68 6.74
N VAL A 103 7.42 8.51 6.31
CA VAL A 103 7.72 9.76 5.60
C VAL A 103 8.19 10.86 6.56
N HIS A 104 7.59 10.96 7.75
CA HIS A 104 7.83 12.06 8.67
C HIS A 104 8.85 11.76 9.77
N ALA A 105 9.15 10.49 10.03
CA ALA A 105 10.04 10.08 11.10
C ALA A 105 10.85 8.82 10.71
N TYR A 106 11.41 8.83 9.50
CA TYR A 106 12.14 7.67 8.97
C TYR A 106 13.20 7.13 9.93
N GLU A 107 14.00 8.02 10.54
CA GLU A 107 15.07 7.62 11.48
C GLU A 107 14.53 6.99 12.76
N ALA A 108 13.27 7.22 13.09
CA ALA A 108 12.62 6.70 14.28
C ALA A 108 11.82 5.41 14.01
N VAL A 109 11.84 4.89 12.78
CA VAL A 109 11.11 3.66 12.45
C VAL A 109 11.82 2.46 13.08
N ASP A 110 11.13 1.80 14.01
CA ASP A 110 11.63 0.61 14.67
C ASP A 110 11.72 -0.55 13.65
N PRO A 111 12.90 -1.21 13.52
CA PRO A 111 13.07 -2.35 12.61
C PRO A 111 12.04 -3.47 12.84
N ARG A 112 11.55 -3.65 14.07
CA ARG A 112 10.51 -4.64 14.38
C ARG A 112 9.19 -4.29 13.72
N ILE A 113 8.86 -3.00 13.60
CA ILE A 113 7.66 -2.53 12.90
C ILE A 113 7.81 -2.80 11.40
N VAL A 114 8.97 -2.51 10.82
CA VAL A 114 9.28 -2.80 9.42
C VAL A 114 9.09 -4.29 9.13
N GLU A 115 9.65 -5.15 9.98
CA GLU A 115 9.54 -6.60 9.83
C GLU A 115 8.08 -7.07 9.93
N ALA A 116 7.32 -6.56 10.88
CA ALA A 116 5.91 -6.90 11.04
C ALA A 116 5.10 -6.53 9.79
N ILE A 117 5.33 -5.35 9.23
CA ILE A 117 4.64 -4.89 8.02
C ILE A 117 5.04 -5.74 6.81
N ALA A 118 6.35 -5.99 6.64
CA ALA A 118 6.85 -6.81 5.55
C ALA A 118 6.35 -8.26 5.61
N SER A 119 6.07 -8.77 6.82
CA SER A 119 5.59 -10.14 7.01
C SER A 119 4.07 -10.25 6.90
N HIS A 120 3.31 -9.24 7.34
CA HIS A 120 1.86 -9.38 7.57
C HIS A 120 1.00 -8.42 6.75
N ARG A 121 1.54 -7.29 6.27
CA ARG A 121 0.74 -6.24 5.60
C ARG A 121 0.87 -6.24 4.08
N ILE A 122 1.86 -6.92 3.53
CA ILE A 122 2.08 -6.98 2.08
C ILE A 122 0.87 -7.55 1.35
N GLU A 123 0.28 -8.63 1.88
CA GLU A 123 -0.87 -9.26 1.24
C GLU A 123 -2.10 -8.36 1.24
N ASP A 124 -2.26 -7.51 2.25
CA ASP A 124 -3.37 -6.56 2.27
C ASP A 124 -3.25 -5.55 1.14
N LEU A 125 -2.05 -5.04 0.88
CA LEU A 125 -1.80 -4.12 -0.23
C LEU A 125 -2.07 -4.79 -1.58
N ARG A 126 -1.64 -6.03 -1.73
CA ARG A 126 -1.87 -6.83 -2.96
C ARG A 126 -3.35 -7.11 -3.16
N ARG A 127 -4.06 -7.50 -2.11
CA ARG A 127 -5.52 -7.74 -2.15
C ARG A 127 -6.28 -6.47 -2.58
N PHE A 128 -5.91 -5.33 -2.04
CA PHE A 128 -6.54 -4.06 -2.41
C PHE A 128 -6.32 -3.76 -3.89
N ALA A 129 -5.08 -3.83 -4.38
CA ALA A 129 -4.78 -3.59 -5.78
C ALA A 129 -5.53 -4.55 -6.69
N ALA A 130 -5.55 -5.85 -6.35
CA ALA A 130 -6.27 -6.86 -7.12
C ALA A 130 -7.77 -6.60 -7.15
N ARG A 131 -8.36 -6.17 -6.04
CA ARG A 131 -9.78 -5.82 -5.96
C ARG A 131 -10.13 -4.65 -6.88
N MET A 132 -9.25 -3.65 -6.94
CA MET A 132 -9.46 -2.49 -7.81
C MET A 132 -9.35 -2.87 -9.28
N VAL A 133 -8.36 -3.70 -9.63
CA VAL A 133 -8.22 -4.21 -11.01
C VAL A 133 -9.45 -5.02 -11.41
N ALA A 134 -9.89 -5.93 -10.55
CA ALA A 134 -11.06 -6.78 -10.85
C ALA A 134 -12.33 -5.97 -11.08
N LYS A 135 -12.50 -4.87 -10.34
CA LYS A 135 -13.71 -4.04 -10.44
C LYS A 135 -13.65 -3.01 -11.58
N TYR A 136 -12.50 -2.37 -11.80
CA TYR A 136 -12.39 -1.19 -12.66
C TYR A 136 -11.53 -1.41 -13.91
N ALA A 137 -10.78 -2.48 -13.99
CA ALA A 137 -9.89 -2.79 -15.11
C ALA A 137 -9.90 -4.30 -15.44
N PRO A 138 -11.10 -4.91 -15.53
CA PRO A 138 -11.22 -6.34 -15.80
C PRO A 138 -10.67 -6.72 -17.17
#